data_73d0500fcf1ca86d76460b76d9a6f871
#
_entry.id   73d0500fcf1ca86d76460b76d9a6f871
#
_cell.length_a   1.000
_cell.length_b   1.000
_cell.length_c   1.000
_cell.angle_alpha   90.00
_cell.angle_beta   90.00
_cell.angle_gamma   90.00
#
_symmetry.space_group_name_H-M   'P 1'
#
loop_
_entity.id
_entity.type
_entity.pdbx_description
1 polymer ?
#
loop_
_entity_poly.entity_id
_entity_poly.type
_entity_poly.pdbx_seq_one_letter_code
_entity_poly.pdbx_strand_id
1 'polypeptide(L)'
;MCNFSEILFSFFWFSFLKFTYIRILMNLFYQLVFMARFKRILLKLSGESLMGEQGYGIDENRLSDYAEQIKQVVEMGVQVGIVIGGGNIFRGLSGSKKGFDRVKGDQMGMLATVINSLALSSAVSSVGIKNRVLTA
;
A
#
# COMPACT_ATOMS: atom_id res chain seq x y z
N MET A 1 18.16 21.36 -56.98
CA MET A 1 18.80 20.28 -56.22
C MET A 1 18.18 20.26 -54.83
N CYS A 2 17.24 19.37 -54.56
CA CYS A 2 16.58 19.27 -53.28
C CYS A 2 17.51 18.54 -52.31
N ASN A 3 17.81 19.13 -51.18
CA ASN A 3 18.81 18.63 -50.22
C ASN A 3 18.24 17.41 -49.50
N PHE A 4 18.81 16.24 -49.77
CA PHE A 4 18.40 14.92 -49.17
C PHE A 4 18.47 14.92 -47.65
N SER A 5 19.25 15.82 -47.05
CA SER A 5 19.36 16.00 -45.58
C SER A 5 18.11 16.62 -44.92
N GLU A 6 17.39 17.48 -45.61
CA GLU A 6 16.18 18.12 -45.06
C GLU A 6 14.99 17.16 -45.03
N ILE A 7 14.91 16.24 -46.00
CA ILE A 7 13.84 15.21 -46.05
C ILE A 7 14.03 14.20 -44.93
N LEU A 8 15.26 13.78 -44.62
CA LEU A 8 15.56 12.87 -43.52
C LEU A 8 15.28 13.50 -42.15
N PHE A 9 15.57 14.80 -41.96
CA PHE A 9 15.31 15.52 -40.73
C PHE A 9 13.81 15.70 -40.48
N SER A 10 13.02 15.95 -41.53
CA SER A 10 11.57 16.07 -41.46
C SER A 10 10.91 14.73 -41.13
N PHE A 11 11.40 13.61 -41.66
CA PHE A 11 10.89 12.27 -41.40
C PHE A 11 11.20 11.81 -39.97
N PHE A 12 12.39 12.14 -39.46
CA PHE A 12 12.82 11.80 -38.10
C PHE A 12 12.03 12.61 -37.06
N TRP A 13 11.79 13.90 -37.32
CA TRP A 13 11.00 14.79 -36.46
C TRP A 13 9.52 14.38 -36.43
N PHE A 14 8.96 13.97 -37.56
CA PHE A 14 7.56 13.54 -37.66
C PHE A 14 7.34 12.18 -36.98
N SER A 15 8.32 11.29 -37.00
CA SER A 15 8.31 10.01 -36.28
C SER A 15 8.44 10.24 -34.78
N PHE A 16 9.28 11.18 -34.35
CA PHE A 16 9.47 11.52 -32.94
C PHE A 16 8.22 12.17 -32.33
N LEU A 17 7.56 13.09 -33.05
CA LEU A 17 6.29 13.71 -32.67
C LEU A 17 5.16 12.68 -32.56
N LYS A 18 5.05 11.73 -33.48
CA LYS A 18 4.06 10.65 -33.39
C LYS A 18 4.29 9.75 -32.18
N PHE A 19 5.53 9.43 -31.88
CA PHE A 19 5.87 8.59 -30.72
C PHE A 19 5.56 9.31 -29.39
N THR A 20 5.83 10.60 -29.32
CA THR A 20 5.52 11.43 -28.13
C THR A 20 4.00 11.61 -27.98
N TYR A 21 3.28 11.81 -29.08
CA TYR A 21 1.81 11.97 -29.07
C TYR A 21 1.09 10.67 -28.66
N ILE A 22 1.57 9.51 -29.17
CA ILE A 22 1.07 8.20 -28.78
C ILE A 22 1.34 7.94 -27.28
N ARG A 23 2.51 8.33 -26.79
CA ARG A 23 2.87 8.16 -25.39
C ARG A 23 2.01 9.03 -24.45
N ILE A 24 1.69 10.26 -24.87
CA ILE A 24 0.78 11.16 -24.13
C ILE A 24 -0.65 10.63 -24.16
N LEU A 25 -1.13 10.17 -25.32
CA LEU A 25 -2.46 9.56 -25.46
C LEU A 25 -2.59 8.25 -24.67
N MET A 26 -1.56 7.41 -24.68
CA MET A 26 -1.51 6.19 -23.87
C MET A 26 -1.53 6.52 -22.37
N ASN A 27 -0.81 7.55 -21.93
CA ASN A 27 -0.78 7.99 -20.54
C ASN A 27 -2.14 8.57 -20.11
N LEU A 28 -2.77 9.39 -20.97
CA LEU A 28 -4.13 9.90 -20.75
C LEU A 28 -5.18 8.80 -20.75
N PHE A 29 -5.06 7.81 -21.65
CA PHE A 29 -5.94 6.65 -21.70
C PHE A 29 -5.75 5.77 -20.45
N TYR A 30 -4.51 5.55 -20.01
CA TYR A 30 -4.20 4.87 -18.75
C TYR A 30 -4.82 5.60 -17.56
N GLN A 31 -4.70 6.93 -17.48
CA GLN A 31 -5.33 7.71 -16.41
C GLN A 31 -6.86 7.67 -16.46
N LEU A 32 -7.46 7.67 -17.65
CA LEU A 32 -8.92 7.59 -17.82
C LEU A 32 -9.48 6.21 -17.48
N VAL A 33 -8.76 5.14 -17.82
CA VAL A 33 -9.19 3.75 -17.57
C VAL A 33 -8.91 3.34 -16.13
N PHE A 34 -7.86 3.90 -15.48
CA PHE A 34 -7.47 3.63 -14.11
C PHE A 34 -7.90 4.69 -13.10
N MET A 35 -8.87 5.55 -13.41
CA MET A 35 -9.47 6.41 -12.39
C MET A 35 -10.12 5.53 -11.32
N ALA A 36 -9.51 5.52 -10.14
CA ALA A 36 -10.05 4.78 -9.01
C ALA A 36 -11.51 5.21 -8.76
N ARG A 37 -12.41 4.25 -8.71
CA ARG A 37 -13.85 4.49 -8.46
C ARG A 37 -14.09 5.23 -7.14
N PHE A 38 -13.18 5.07 -6.17
CA PHE A 38 -13.27 5.68 -4.85
C PHE A 38 -12.07 6.58 -4.59
N LYS A 39 -12.33 7.80 -4.10
CA LYS A 39 -11.29 8.75 -3.69
C LYS A 39 -10.70 8.42 -2.31
N ARG A 40 -11.45 7.67 -1.51
CA ARG A 40 -11.06 7.29 -0.14
C ARG A 40 -11.58 5.91 0.18
N ILE A 41 -10.77 5.08 0.79
CA ILE A 41 -11.12 3.74 1.25
C ILE A 41 -10.72 3.54 2.69
N LEU A 42 -11.45 2.66 3.39
CA LEU A 42 -11.08 2.13 4.69
C LEU A 42 -10.78 0.64 4.53
N LEU A 43 -9.53 0.27 4.76
CA LEU A 43 -9.06 -1.10 4.69
C LEU A 43 -9.02 -1.69 6.10
N LYS A 44 -9.72 -2.80 6.33
CA LYS A 44 -9.64 -3.56 7.58
C LYS A 44 -8.72 -4.76 7.37
N LEU A 45 -7.62 -4.81 8.12
CA LEU A 45 -6.67 -5.93 8.12
C LEU A 45 -6.80 -6.76 9.39
N SER A 46 -6.84 -8.09 9.26
CA SER A 46 -6.64 -8.97 10.40
C SER A 46 -5.18 -8.95 10.81
N GLY A 47 -4.88 -8.92 12.12
CA GLY A 47 -3.50 -9.11 12.57
C GLY A 47 -2.91 -10.44 12.09
N GLU A 48 -3.72 -11.47 11.96
CA GLU A 48 -3.31 -12.78 11.45
C GLU A 48 -2.74 -12.73 10.03
N SER A 49 -3.15 -11.77 9.22
CA SER A 49 -2.60 -11.61 7.89
C SER A 49 -1.14 -11.15 7.86
N LEU A 50 -0.62 -10.65 9.00
CA LEU A 50 0.77 -10.22 9.16
C LEU A 50 1.70 -11.34 9.63
N MET A 51 1.19 -12.48 10.10
CA MET A 51 2.06 -13.52 10.68
C MET A 51 2.69 -14.46 9.65
N GLY A 52 2.28 -14.39 8.39
CA GLY A 52 2.78 -15.26 7.34
C GLY A 52 2.54 -16.74 7.68
N GLU A 53 3.51 -17.59 7.34
CA GLU A 53 3.50 -19.02 7.64
C GLU A 53 3.96 -19.35 9.06
N GLN A 54 4.49 -18.37 9.80
CA GLN A 54 5.01 -18.57 11.16
C GLN A 54 3.90 -18.85 12.19
N GLY A 55 2.64 -18.52 11.86
CA GLY A 55 1.49 -18.73 12.74
C GLY A 55 1.45 -17.82 13.98
N TYR A 56 2.41 -16.91 14.14
CA TYR A 56 2.54 -15.98 15.26
C TYR A 56 3.48 -14.81 14.88
N GLY A 57 3.26 -13.64 15.49
CA GLY A 57 4.14 -12.48 15.33
C GLY A 57 3.93 -11.73 14.00
N ILE A 58 4.99 -11.13 13.50
CA ILE A 58 4.98 -10.29 12.30
C ILE A 58 6.02 -10.82 11.33
N ASP A 59 5.60 -11.11 10.11
CA ASP A 59 6.46 -11.53 9.01
C ASP A 59 6.86 -10.31 8.17
N GLU A 60 8.17 -10.11 7.98
CA GLU A 60 8.71 -8.95 7.25
C GLU A 60 8.33 -8.96 5.76
N ASN A 61 8.23 -10.13 5.14
CA ASN A 61 7.83 -10.24 3.74
C ASN A 61 6.36 -9.82 3.58
N ARG A 62 5.49 -10.25 4.50
CA ARG A 62 4.09 -9.82 4.51
C ARG A 62 3.93 -8.33 4.71
N LEU A 63 4.73 -7.71 5.59
CA LEU A 63 4.72 -6.25 5.74
C LEU A 63 5.13 -5.55 4.46
N SER A 64 6.18 -6.05 3.80
CA SER A 64 6.66 -5.50 2.52
C SER A 64 5.60 -5.62 1.42
N ASP A 65 4.96 -6.79 1.30
CA ASP A 65 3.88 -7.02 0.34
C ASP A 65 2.70 -6.03 0.54
N TYR A 66 2.28 -5.83 1.80
CA TYR A 66 1.23 -4.87 2.11
C TYR A 66 1.65 -3.43 1.82
N ALA A 67 2.89 -3.07 2.14
CA ALA A 67 3.40 -1.73 1.90
C ALA A 67 3.39 -1.40 0.39
N GLU A 68 3.83 -2.33 -0.46
CA GLU A 68 3.81 -2.14 -1.92
C GLU A 68 2.38 -2.09 -2.49
N GLN A 69 1.45 -2.91 -2.01
CA GLN A 69 0.05 -2.84 -2.41
C GLN A 69 -0.61 -1.51 -2.01
N ILE A 70 -0.35 -1.04 -0.79
CA ILE A 70 -0.84 0.26 -0.31
C ILE A 70 -0.27 1.39 -1.16
N LYS A 71 1.01 1.34 -1.49
CA LYS A 71 1.67 2.32 -2.36
C LYS A 71 0.98 2.40 -3.72
N GLN A 72 0.74 1.27 -4.38
CA GLN A 72 0.04 1.24 -5.67
C GLN A 72 -1.33 1.92 -5.60
N VAL A 73 -2.10 1.67 -4.54
CA VAL A 73 -3.42 2.30 -4.35
C VAL A 73 -3.30 3.80 -4.11
N VAL A 74 -2.31 4.25 -3.32
CA VAL A 74 -2.06 5.68 -3.06
C VAL A 74 -1.59 6.39 -4.33
N GLU A 75 -0.76 5.76 -5.16
CA GLU A 75 -0.30 6.31 -6.44
C GLU A 75 -1.44 6.48 -7.46
N MET A 76 -2.54 5.72 -7.33
CA MET A 76 -3.78 5.96 -8.07
C MET A 76 -4.57 7.18 -7.57
N GLY A 77 -4.06 7.94 -6.59
CA GLY A 77 -4.72 9.11 -6.00
C GLY A 77 -5.77 8.78 -4.93
N VAL A 78 -5.78 7.56 -4.40
CA VAL A 78 -6.73 7.13 -3.37
C VAL A 78 -6.16 7.38 -1.97
N GLN A 79 -6.96 7.98 -1.10
CA GLN A 79 -6.64 8.08 0.33
C GLN A 79 -6.99 6.77 1.03
N VAL A 80 -6.06 6.20 1.76
CA VAL A 80 -6.22 4.90 2.42
C VAL A 80 -6.21 5.10 3.94
N GLY A 81 -7.34 4.78 4.59
CA GLY A 81 -7.39 4.57 6.03
C GLY A 81 -7.25 3.07 6.34
N ILE A 82 -6.49 2.72 7.36
CA ILE A 82 -6.25 1.31 7.72
C ILE A 82 -6.63 1.09 9.17
N VAL A 83 -7.42 0.04 9.42
CA VAL A 83 -7.71 -0.50 10.75
C VAL A 83 -7.11 -1.89 10.83
N ILE A 84 -6.27 -2.14 11.82
CA ILE A 84 -5.55 -3.41 11.94
C ILE A 84 -5.82 -4.09 13.29
N GLY A 85 -6.00 -5.41 13.28
CA GLY A 85 -6.16 -6.22 14.48
C GLY A 85 -4.83 -6.65 15.09
N GLY A 86 -4.86 -7.20 16.32
CA GLY A 86 -3.70 -7.65 17.08
C GLY A 86 -3.61 -9.18 17.29
N GLY A 87 -4.46 -9.97 16.61
CA GLY A 87 -4.64 -11.39 16.89
C GLY A 87 -3.43 -12.30 16.62
N ASN A 88 -2.46 -11.83 15.83
CA ASN A 88 -1.17 -12.48 15.58
C ASN A 88 -0.21 -12.38 16.77
N ILE A 89 -0.38 -11.39 17.65
CA ILE A 89 0.47 -11.13 18.82
C ILE A 89 -0.22 -11.62 20.09
N PHE A 90 -1.49 -11.22 20.27
CA PHE A 90 -2.24 -11.56 21.50
C PHE A 90 -3.72 -11.77 21.22
N ARG A 91 -4.27 -12.86 21.79
CA ARG A 91 -5.71 -13.17 21.79
C ARG A 91 -6.23 -13.25 23.23
N GLY A 92 -6.95 -12.22 23.66
CA GLY A 92 -7.45 -12.08 25.04
C GLY A 92 -8.27 -13.27 25.53
N LEU A 93 -9.13 -13.85 24.69
CA LEU A 93 -9.95 -15.03 25.04
C LEU A 93 -9.12 -16.27 25.34
N SER A 94 -7.98 -16.45 24.69
CA SER A 94 -7.07 -17.57 24.97
C SER A 94 -6.27 -17.35 26.26
N GLY A 95 -6.02 -16.08 26.62
CA GLY A 95 -5.36 -15.70 27.87
C GLY A 95 -6.27 -15.90 29.09
N SER A 96 -7.56 -15.57 29.02
CA SER A 96 -8.50 -15.70 30.15
C SER A 96 -8.68 -17.16 30.62
N LYS A 97 -8.57 -18.14 29.71
CA LYS A 97 -8.55 -19.57 30.06
C LYS A 97 -7.31 -20.01 30.84
N LYS A 98 -6.26 -19.21 30.87
CA LYS A 98 -4.99 -19.45 31.57
C LYS A 98 -4.82 -18.64 32.86
N GLY A 99 -5.91 -18.04 33.38
CA GLY A 99 -5.88 -17.28 34.64
C GLY A 99 -5.48 -15.80 34.49
N PHE A 100 -5.43 -15.27 33.29
CA PHE A 100 -5.25 -13.85 33.09
C PHE A 100 -6.51 -13.05 33.47
N ASP A 101 -6.34 -11.93 34.13
CA ASP A 101 -7.39 -10.94 34.31
C ASP A 101 -7.86 -10.43 32.93
N ARG A 102 -9.17 -10.46 32.70
CA ARG A 102 -9.80 -10.06 31.46
C ARG A 102 -9.43 -8.64 31.04
N VAL A 103 -9.43 -7.69 32.00
CA VAL A 103 -9.10 -6.28 31.74
C VAL A 103 -7.66 -6.15 31.22
N LYS A 104 -6.72 -6.86 31.85
CA LYS A 104 -5.33 -6.90 31.41
C LYS A 104 -5.20 -7.56 30.03
N GLY A 105 -5.96 -8.61 29.78
CA GLY A 105 -6.03 -9.27 28.48
C GLY A 105 -6.51 -8.32 27.38
N ASP A 106 -7.55 -7.55 27.64
CA ASP A 106 -8.07 -6.57 26.68
C ASP A 106 -7.05 -5.44 26.43
N GLN A 107 -6.38 -4.95 27.48
CA GLN A 107 -5.28 -3.98 27.34
C GLN A 107 -4.11 -4.51 26.50
N MET A 108 -3.71 -5.77 26.71
CA MET A 108 -2.68 -6.41 25.90
C MET A 108 -3.11 -6.56 24.43
N GLY A 109 -4.38 -6.88 24.17
CA GLY A 109 -4.94 -6.90 22.82
C GLY A 109 -4.90 -5.54 22.13
N MET A 110 -5.23 -4.46 22.85
CA MET A 110 -5.11 -3.09 22.34
C MET A 110 -3.65 -2.75 22.01
N LEU A 111 -2.71 -3.03 22.89
CA LEU A 111 -1.28 -2.81 22.65
C LEU A 111 -0.78 -3.63 21.43
N ALA A 112 -1.27 -4.84 21.24
CA ALA A 112 -0.95 -5.66 20.08
C ALA A 112 -1.36 -4.96 18.76
N THR A 113 -2.52 -4.28 18.73
CA THR A 113 -2.92 -3.49 17.54
C THR A 113 -2.00 -2.30 17.30
N VAL A 114 -1.51 -1.65 18.35
CA VAL A 114 -0.54 -0.55 18.25
C VAL A 114 0.79 -1.05 17.69
N ILE A 115 1.29 -2.19 18.15
CA ILE A 115 2.52 -2.80 17.63
C ILE A 115 2.39 -3.07 16.13
N ASN A 116 1.30 -3.72 15.69
CA ASN A 116 1.06 -3.97 14.27
C ASN A 116 0.94 -2.68 13.45
N SER A 117 0.29 -1.65 14.01
CA SER A 117 0.15 -0.35 13.35
C SER A 117 1.49 0.33 13.13
N LEU A 118 2.39 0.28 14.13
CA LEU A 118 3.74 0.83 14.03
C LEU A 118 4.59 0.06 13.01
N ALA A 119 4.51 -1.27 13.01
CA ALA A 119 5.23 -2.11 12.06
C ALA A 119 4.79 -1.81 10.62
N LEU A 120 3.48 -1.77 10.35
CA LEU A 120 2.94 -1.44 9.04
C LEU A 120 3.28 0.00 8.63
N SER A 121 3.21 0.96 9.56
CA SER A 121 3.62 2.36 9.32
C SER A 121 5.08 2.45 8.91
N SER A 122 5.97 1.71 9.56
CA SER A 122 7.39 1.65 9.21
C SER A 122 7.59 1.10 7.79
N ALA A 123 6.93 0.00 7.44
CA ALA A 123 7.01 -0.60 6.11
C ALA A 123 6.44 0.32 5.01
N VAL A 124 5.32 1.00 5.27
CA VAL A 124 4.73 1.98 4.33
C VAL A 124 5.65 3.21 4.17
N SER A 125 6.33 3.64 5.23
CA SER A 125 7.32 4.73 5.14
C SER A 125 8.54 4.35 4.32
N SER A 126 9.01 3.09 4.42
CA SER A 126 10.20 2.62 3.67
C SER A 126 9.96 2.62 2.16
N VAL A 127 8.73 2.48 1.70
CA VAL A 127 8.35 2.59 0.27
C VAL A 127 8.02 4.02 -0.17
N GLY A 128 8.28 5.02 0.69
CA GLY A 128 8.17 6.44 0.38
C GLY A 128 6.78 7.06 0.59
N ILE A 129 5.83 6.35 1.20
CA ILE A 129 4.48 6.85 1.44
C ILE A 129 4.40 7.50 2.83
N LYS A 130 4.01 8.78 2.85
CA LYS A 130 3.72 9.50 4.10
C LYS A 130 2.48 8.93 4.77
N ASN A 131 2.60 8.60 6.03
CA ASN A 131 1.50 8.04 6.82
C ASN A 131 1.52 8.58 8.25
N ARG A 132 0.44 8.31 8.99
CA ARG A 132 0.30 8.67 10.41
C ARG A 132 -0.42 7.54 11.13
N VAL A 133 0.13 7.10 12.24
CA VAL A 133 -0.55 6.19 13.18
C VAL A 133 -1.44 7.01 14.11
N LEU A 134 -2.67 6.57 14.27
CA LEU A 134 -3.64 7.12 15.22
C LEU A 134 -3.94 6.02 16.24
N THR A 135 -3.77 6.33 17.51
CA THR A 135 -4.11 5.45 18.63
C THR A 135 -5.09 6.18 19.54
N ALA A 136 -6.03 5.47 20.13
CA ALA A 136 -6.92 5.97 21.14
C ALA A 136 -6.29 5.82 22.53
#